data_1c6fb8ece90d6ba4fab03de47dbe0ada
#
_entry.id   1c6fb8ece90d6ba4fab03de47dbe0ada
#
_cell.length_a   1.000
_cell.length_b   1.000
_cell.length_c   1.000
_cell.angle_alpha   90.00
_cell.angle_beta   90.00
_cell.angle_gamma   90.00
#
_symmetry.space_group_name_H-M   'P 1'
#
loop_
_entity.id
_entity.type
_entity.pdbx_description
1 polymer ?
#
loop_
_entity_poly.entity_id
_entity_poly.type
_entity_poly.pdbx_seq_one_letter_code
_entity_poly.pdbx_strand_id
1 'polypeptide(L)' 'MTKTATDEHEYLTYEEASAYLARRYKVELTEGTIRNKVSAGEIPSRKVAGHTRIIRAELDAWAVGEEVA' A
#
# COMPACT_ATOMS: atom_id res chain seq x y z
N MET A 1 -3.83 -23.23 -5.49
CA MET A 1 -3.71 -22.81 -5.45
C MET A 1 -3.15 -21.94 -5.75
N THR A 2 -2.77 -21.56 -5.98
CA THR A 2 -2.36 -20.83 -6.41
C THR A 2 -2.11 -19.66 -6.02
N LYS A 3 -2.14 -19.18 -5.34
CA LYS A 3 -1.97 -18.13 -4.87
C LYS A 3 -0.70 -17.71 -4.77
N THR A 4 0.12 -18.27 -4.87
CA THR A 4 1.37 -17.91 -4.67
C THR A 4 1.89 -16.90 -5.55
N ALA A 5 1.62 -16.89 -6.75
CA ALA A 5 2.16 -15.97 -7.69
C ALA A 5 1.69 -14.57 -7.46
N THR A 6 0.78 -14.39 -6.57
CA THR A 6 0.22 -13.08 -6.38
C THR A 6 0.94 -12.24 -5.39
N ASP A 7 2.00 -12.70 -4.81
CA ASP A 7 2.66 -11.92 -3.79
C ASP A 7 3.05 -10.54 -4.28
N GLU A 8 3.59 -10.43 -5.45
CA GLU A 8 4.01 -9.13 -5.95
C GLU A 8 2.85 -8.26 -6.29
N HIS A 9 1.71 -8.86 -6.57
CA HIS A 9 0.54 -8.10 -6.96
C HIS A 9 -0.57 -8.19 -5.93
N GLU A 10 -0.18 -8.39 -4.70
CA GLU A 10 -1.17 -8.44 -3.64
C GLU A 10 -1.82 -7.07 -3.50
N TYR A 11 -3.13 -7.05 -3.46
CA TYR A 11 -3.88 -5.81 -3.35
C TYR A 11 -4.29 -5.60 -1.90
N LEU A 12 -4.02 -4.42 -1.39
CA LEU A 12 -4.30 -4.08 0.00
C LEU A 12 -5.35 -2.99 0.07
N THR A 13 -6.22 -3.10 1.06
CA THR A 13 -7.13 -2.01 1.35
C THR A 13 -6.33 -0.96 2.11
N TYR A 14 -6.94 0.20 2.37
CA TYR A 14 -6.26 1.23 3.14
C TYR A 14 -5.90 0.71 4.52
N GLU A 15 -6.82 -0.03 5.12
CA GLU A 15 -6.58 -0.57 6.45
C GLU A 15 -5.44 -1.58 6.44
N GLU A 16 -5.42 -2.43 5.43
CA GLU A 16 -4.37 -3.43 5.32
C GLU A 16 -3.03 -2.78 5.05
N ALA A 17 -3.02 -1.72 4.24
CA ALA A 17 -1.78 -1.01 3.96
C ALA A 17 -1.24 -0.37 5.23
N SER A 18 -2.13 0.18 6.04
CA SER A 18 -1.73 0.78 7.31
C SER A 18 -1.06 -0.26 8.21
N ALA A 19 -1.70 -1.43 8.33
CA ALA A 19 -1.16 -2.49 9.16
C ALA A 19 0.16 -3.00 8.61
N TYR A 20 0.24 -3.10 7.30
CA TYR A 20 1.44 -3.60 6.66
C TYR A 20 2.63 -2.68 6.91
N LEU A 21 2.43 -1.37 6.76
CA LEU A 21 3.50 -0.42 6.98
C LEU A 21 3.94 -0.42 8.44
N ALA A 22 2.99 -0.53 9.36
CA ALA A 22 3.34 -0.55 10.77
C ALA A 22 4.18 -1.76 11.10
N ARG A 23 3.84 -2.90 10.50
CA ARG A 23 4.53 -4.14 10.83
C ARG A 23 5.86 -4.27 10.12
N ARG A 24 5.88 -3.90 8.85
CA ARG A 24 7.07 -4.11 8.04
C ARG A 24 8.11 -3.02 8.25
N TYR A 25 7.66 -1.78 8.33
CA TYR A 25 8.58 -0.63 8.39
C TYR A 25 8.47 0.16 9.67
N LYS A 26 7.58 -0.24 10.55
CA LYS A 26 7.36 0.46 11.81
C LYS A 26 6.93 1.90 11.58
N VAL A 27 6.20 2.11 10.51
CA VAL A 27 5.66 3.40 10.15
C VAL A 27 4.19 3.38 10.49
N GLU A 28 3.77 4.25 11.39
CA GLU A 28 2.39 4.27 11.83
C GLU A 28 1.60 5.36 11.13
N LEU A 29 0.86 4.95 10.14
CA LEU A 29 -0.03 5.84 9.42
C LEU A 29 -1.44 5.31 9.58
N THR A 30 -2.37 6.20 9.89
CA THR A 30 -3.76 5.78 10.02
C THR A 30 -4.33 5.54 8.64
N GLU A 31 -5.47 4.87 8.61
CA GLU A 31 -6.15 4.61 7.36
C GLU A 31 -6.50 5.93 6.65
N GLY A 32 -6.93 6.93 7.43
CA GLY A 32 -7.27 8.22 6.85
C GLY A 32 -6.07 8.91 6.22
N THR A 33 -4.92 8.80 6.88
CA THR A 33 -3.71 9.39 6.36
C THR A 33 -3.32 8.72 5.05
N ILE A 34 -3.45 7.39 4.99
CA ILE A 34 -3.12 6.68 3.76
C ILE A 34 -4.07 7.08 2.64
N ARG A 35 -5.36 7.22 2.96
CA ARG A 35 -6.32 7.65 1.97
C ARG A 35 -5.96 9.02 1.43
N ASN A 36 -5.55 9.93 2.29
CA ASN A 36 -5.17 11.27 1.86
C ASN A 36 -3.94 11.22 0.96
N LYS A 37 -2.97 10.40 1.30
CA LYS A 37 -1.77 10.30 0.49
C LYS A 37 -2.07 9.67 -0.88
N VAL A 38 -2.98 8.73 -0.92
CA VAL A 38 -3.40 8.14 -2.18
C VAL A 38 -4.10 9.20 -3.02
N SER A 39 -4.98 9.99 -2.41
CA SER A 39 -5.69 11.04 -3.12
C SER A 39 -4.74 12.09 -3.66
N ALA A 40 -3.68 12.37 -2.94
CA ALA A 40 -2.70 13.35 -3.36
C ALA A 40 -1.74 12.80 -4.40
N GLY A 41 -1.82 11.52 -4.71
CA GLY A 41 -0.94 10.92 -5.67
C GLY A 41 0.41 10.52 -5.12
N GLU A 42 0.57 10.56 -3.80
CA GLU A 42 1.85 10.21 -3.19
C GLU A 42 2.04 8.71 -3.11
N ILE A 43 0.98 7.98 -2.85
CA ILE A 43 1.05 6.53 -2.80
C ILE A 43 0.36 5.97 -4.04
N PRO A 44 1.04 5.14 -4.81
CA PRO A 44 0.43 4.55 -6.01
C PRO A 44 -0.74 3.66 -5.63
N SER A 45 -1.77 3.69 -6.44
CA SER A 45 -2.93 2.84 -6.20
C SER A 45 -3.53 2.43 -7.54
N ARG A 46 -4.41 1.47 -7.49
CA ARG A 46 -5.08 0.96 -8.68
C ARG A 46 -6.54 0.73 -8.39
N LYS A 47 -7.33 0.81 -9.43
CA LYS A 47 -8.76 0.50 -9.32
C LYS A 47 -8.96 -0.95 -9.69
N VAL A 48 -9.55 -1.69 -8.79
CA VAL A 48 -9.85 -3.10 -9.03
C VAL A 48 -11.35 -3.27 -8.82
N ALA A 49 -12.05 -3.54 -9.89
CA ALA A 49 -13.51 -3.74 -9.81
C ALA A 49 -14.19 -2.54 -9.17
N GLY A 50 -13.70 -1.34 -9.48
CA GLY A 50 -14.30 -0.14 -8.94
C GLY A 50 -13.82 0.26 -7.55
N HIS A 51 -12.95 -0.54 -6.96
CA HIS A 51 -12.45 -0.25 -5.63
C HIS A 51 -10.98 0.12 -5.70
N THR A 52 -10.60 1.15 -4.94
CA THR A 52 -9.21 1.57 -4.90
C THR A 52 -8.41 0.61 -4.03
N ARG A 53 -7.33 0.12 -4.57
CA ARG A 53 -6.46 -0.80 -3.86
C ARG A 53 -5.02 -0.39 -4.03
N ILE A 54 -4.19 -0.76 -3.06
CA ILE A 54 -2.77 -0.45 -3.10
C ILE A 54 -2.04 -1.76 -3.36
N ILE A 55 -1.13 -1.76 -4.31
CA ILE A 55 -0.37 -2.97 -4.61
C ILE A 55 0.82 -3.02 -3.67
N ARG A 56 0.97 -4.15 -2.99
CA ARG A 56 1.99 -4.29 -1.96
C ARG A 56 3.39 -3.94 -2.47
N ALA A 57 3.72 -4.39 -3.65
CA ALA A 57 5.06 -4.12 -4.19
C ALA A 57 5.28 -2.63 -4.41
N GLU A 58 4.24 -1.94 -4.85
CA GLU A 58 4.35 -0.50 -5.06
C GLU A 58 4.40 0.25 -3.74
N LEU A 59 3.71 -0.26 -2.75
CA LEU A 59 3.77 0.33 -1.42
C LEU A 59 5.16 0.17 -0.83
N ASP A 60 5.77 -0.98 -1.03
CA ASP A 60 7.14 -1.20 -0.59
C ASP A 60 8.08 -0.20 -1.23
N ALA A 61 7.95 -0.01 -2.54
CA ALA A 61 8.82 0.90 -3.25
C ALA A 61 8.64 2.33 -2.75
N TRP A 62 7.40 2.70 -2.48
CA TRP A 62 7.13 4.03 -1.96
C TRP A 62 7.75 4.23 -0.58
N ALA A 63 7.60 3.22 0.28
CA ALA A 63 8.11 3.33 1.64
C ALA A 63 9.62 3.46 1.67
N VAL A 64 10.29 2.68 0.83
CA VAL A 64 11.74 2.74 0.75
C VAL A 64 12.19 4.07 0.17
N GLY A 65 11.48 4.55 -0.84
CA GLY A 65 11.82 5.82 -1.46
C GLY A 65 11.68 6.98 -0.50
N GLU A 66 10.63 6.95 0.32
CA GLU A 66 10.44 8.00 1.30
C GLU A 66 11.58 8.01 2.30
N GLU A 67 11.99 6.84 2.69
CA GLU A 67 13.03 6.74 3.67
C GLU A 67 14.36 7.27 3.16
N VAL A 68 14.61 7.04 1.90
CA VAL A 68 15.87 7.46 1.31
C VAL A 68 15.91 8.96 1.09
N ALA A 69 14.78 9.51 0.78
CA ALA A 69 14.70 10.93 0.54
C ALA A 69 15.00 11.71 1.77
#